data_6a2cde66fedbb6417b86e0605e23512b
#
_entry.id   6a2cde66fedbb6417b86e0605e23512b
#
_cell.length_a   1.000
_cell.length_b   1.000
_cell.length_c   1.000
_cell.angle_alpha   90.00
_cell.angle_beta   90.00
_cell.angle_gamma   90.00
#
_symmetry.space_group_name_H-M   'P 1'
#
loop_
_entity.id
_entity.type
_entity.pdbx_description
1 polymer ?
#
loop_
_entity_poly.entity_id
_entity_poly.type
_entity_poly.pdbx_seq_one_letter_code
_entity_poly.pdbx_strand_id
1 'polypeptide(L)'
;MRRIFYGTTASPSHLPIWVAKDAGLFEKNGLNVEPVQIRGGSLITLAIITGNLQFSGAGAESVVAARASGGDVVLLACPVNADPVYLITRPEIKSAQDLKGQASAVTRYGSTTHFYLRAALKHVGLNPEKDMTILQMGAGPEIVIALDRGVIAAAALTTRYAMPFLRRGWPVLVDLSNTDLVYPSSCVTSSRAFIRAEPTTTHEFLRAYVAGIHLIKNNLAFAEKSFSKWMREKDAGITKKTVESYAHLFKTAPLVPDKGIENVIQDLVKARPDFKEYIGWPEPFRENGPLQKVLKEK
;
A
#
# COMPACT_ATOMS: atom_id res chain seq x y z
N MET A 1 -9.25 27.58 3.76
CA MET A 1 -8.82 26.16 3.93
C MET A 1 -7.44 25.98 3.31
N ARG A 2 -6.52 25.34 4.00
CA ARG A 2 -5.19 24.98 3.47
C ARG A 2 -5.34 23.90 2.39
N ARG A 3 -4.80 24.13 1.19
CA ARG A 3 -4.78 23.11 0.11
C ARG A 3 -3.68 22.09 0.34
N ILE A 4 -4.01 20.80 0.23
CA ILE A 4 -3.13 19.66 0.48
C ILE A 4 -3.27 18.67 -0.66
N PHE A 5 -2.20 18.32 -1.32
CA PHE A 5 -2.16 17.22 -2.29
C PHE A 5 -1.75 15.92 -1.59
N TYR A 6 -2.55 14.88 -1.78
CA TYR A 6 -2.31 13.55 -1.25
C TYR A 6 -2.13 12.53 -2.37
N GLY A 7 -0.94 11.93 -2.47
CA GLY A 7 -0.66 10.91 -3.48
C GLY A 7 -1.31 9.56 -3.17
N THR A 8 -2.06 9.00 -4.13
CA THR A 8 -2.67 7.66 -4.03
C THR A 8 -2.26 6.77 -5.20
N THR A 9 -2.33 5.46 -5.00
CA THR A 9 -2.37 4.48 -6.08
C THR A 9 -3.80 3.95 -6.26
N ALA A 10 -4.04 3.11 -7.27
CA ALA A 10 -5.30 2.39 -7.43
C ALA A 10 -5.33 1.15 -6.51
N SER A 11 -5.25 1.37 -5.18
CA SER A 11 -5.27 0.31 -4.16
C SER A 11 -6.39 0.54 -3.14
N PRO A 12 -7.12 -0.53 -2.74
CA PRO A 12 -8.15 -0.45 -1.70
C PRO A 12 -7.66 0.06 -0.35
N SER A 13 -6.37 -0.09 -0.05
CA SER A 13 -5.76 0.40 1.20
C SER A 13 -5.78 1.94 1.34
N HIS A 14 -6.11 2.68 0.27
CA HIS A 14 -6.37 4.12 0.31
C HIS A 14 -7.81 4.51 0.72
N LEU A 15 -8.68 3.55 1.03
CA LEU A 15 -10.05 3.83 1.41
C LEU A 15 -10.21 4.88 2.53
N PRO A 16 -9.34 4.94 3.58
CA PRO A 16 -9.45 5.96 4.62
C PRO A 16 -9.40 7.39 4.11
N ILE A 17 -8.52 7.70 3.14
CA ILE A 17 -8.42 9.06 2.59
C ILE A 17 -9.66 9.43 1.77
N TRP A 18 -10.19 8.48 1.00
CA TRP A 18 -11.38 8.70 0.17
C TRP A 18 -12.63 8.89 1.02
N VAL A 19 -12.81 8.07 2.05
CA VAL A 19 -13.92 8.19 3.00
C VAL A 19 -13.84 9.50 3.78
N ALA A 20 -12.66 9.88 4.27
CA ALA A 20 -12.47 11.14 4.98
C ALA A 20 -12.79 12.36 4.07
N LYS A 21 -12.39 12.31 2.80
CA LYS A 21 -12.70 13.34 1.81
C LYS A 21 -14.19 13.42 1.52
N ASP A 22 -14.83 12.30 1.20
CA ASP A 22 -16.24 12.25 0.82
C ASP A 22 -17.18 12.62 1.99
N ALA A 23 -16.74 12.39 3.23
CA ALA A 23 -17.48 12.77 4.45
C ALA A 23 -17.21 14.22 4.90
N GLY A 24 -16.40 14.98 4.18
CA GLY A 24 -16.06 16.36 4.55
C GLY A 24 -15.23 16.49 5.83
N LEU A 25 -14.54 15.40 6.23
CA LEU A 25 -13.77 15.41 7.49
C LEU A 25 -12.53 16.31 7.41
N PHE A 26 -11.91 16.44 6.25
CA PHE A 26 -10.81 17.36 6.03
C PHE A 26 -11.27 18.81 6.07
N GLU A 27 -12.37 19.12 5.42
CA GLU A 27 -12.96 20.46 5.37
C GLU A 27 -13.35 20.96 6.79
N LYS A 28 -13.92 20.08 7.62
CA LYS A 28 -14.22 20.35 9.04
C LYS A 28 -12.96 20.66 9.86
N ASN A 29 -11.80 20.23 9.40
CA ASN A 29 -10.50 20.49 10.01
C ASN A 29 -9.70 21.58 9.27
N GLY A 30 -10.36 22.44 8.49
CA GLY A 30 -9.76 23.58 7.80
C GLY A 30 -8.88 23.23 6.59
N LEU A 31 -8.93 21.96 6.10
CA LEU A 31 -8.10 21.46 5.02
C LEU A 31 -8.92 21.21 3.75
N ASN A 32 -8.36 21.57 2.60
CA ASN A 32 -8.85 21.09 1.30
C ASN A 32 -7.89 20.05 0.77
N VAL A 33 -8.17 18.77 1.03
CA VAL A 33 -7.33 17.64 0.59
C VAL A 33 -7.76 17.18 -0.79
N GLU A 34 -6.81 17.10 -1.71
CA GLU A 34 -7.00 16.64 -3.08
C GLU A 34 -6.21 15.33 -3.31
N PRO A 35 -6.88 14.17 -3.36
CA PRO A 35 -6.24 12.92 -3.72
C PRO A 35 -5.81 12.93 -5.19
N VAL A 36 -4.51 12.68 -5.44
CA VAL A 36 -3.89 12.63 -6.77
C VAL A 36 -3.46 11.20 -7.04
N GLN A 37 -4.03 10.57 -8.07
CA GLN A 37 -3.65 9.22 -8.44
C GLN A 37 -2.36 9.18 -9.25
N ILE A 38 -1.38 8.44 -8.75
CA ILE A 38 -0.05 8.26 -9.37
C ILE A 38 0.19 6.77 -9.64
N ARG A 39 0.81 6.45 -10.77
CA ARG A 39 1.05 5.06 -11.21
C ARG A 39 2.34 4.52 -10.60
N GLY A 40 2.23 3.88 -9.43
CA GLY A 40 3.32 3.21 -8.72
C GLY A 40 3.81 3.95 -7.47
N GLY A 41 3.97 3.20 -6.37
CA GLY A 41 4.29 3.75 -5.05
C GLY A 41 5.64 4.47 -4.98
N SER A 42 6.65 4.02 -5.72
CA SER A 42 7.97 4.67 -5.75
C SER A 42 7.92 6.09 -6.35
N LEU A 43 7.05 6.34 -7.34
CA LEU A 43 6.85 7.70 -7.86
C LEU A 43 6.14 8.61 -6.86
N ILE A 44 5.23 8.06 -6.07
CA ILE A 44 4.57 8.80 -4.98
C ILE A 44 5.60 9.24 -3.93
N THR A 45 6.51 8.34 -3.55
CA THR A 45 7.60 8.66 -2.61
C THR A 45 8.51 9.76 -3.16
N LEU A 46 8.86 9.70 -4.45
CA LEU A 46 9.64 10.74 -5.10
C LEU A 46 8.92 12.11 -5.08
N ALA A 47 7.60 12.12 -5.31
CA ALA A 47 6.81 13.36 -5.29
C ALA A 47 6.75 14.01 -3.88
N ILE A 48 6.85 13.24 -2.78
CA ILE A 48 7.05 13.78 -1.43
C ILE A 48 8.43 14.42 -1.30
N ILE A 49 9.49 13.72 -1.71
CA ILE A 49 10.88 14.22 -1.59
C ILE A 49 11.08 15.52 -2.39
N THR A 50 10.45 15.62 -3.55
CA THR A 50 10.51 16.83 -4.41
C THR A 50 9.54 17.94 -4.01
N GLY A 51 8.74 17.76 -2.94
CA GLY A 51 7.79 18.76 -2.44
C GLY A 51 6.51 18.93 -3.27
N ASN A 52 6.28 18.08 -4.28
CA ASN A 52 5.06 18.13 -5.12
C ASN A 52 3.82 17.60 -4.40
N LEU A 53 3.99 16.83 -3.33
CA LEU A 53 2.94 16.34 -2.46
C LEU A 53 3.28 16.69 -1.01
N GLN A 54 2.26 17.03 -0.21
CA GLN A 54 2.41 17.24 1.23
C GLN A 54 2.29 15.92 1.99
N PHE A 55 1.34 15.08 1.58
CA PHE A 55 1.15 13.74 2.12
C PHE A 55 0.95 12.72 0.99
N SER A 56 1.15 11.46 1.32
CA SER A 56 0.81 10.37 0.38
C SER A 56 0.50 9.07 1.11
N GLY A 57 -0.02 8.10 0.37
CA GLY A 57 -0.12 6.72 0.79
C GLY A 57 0.92 5.88 0.07
N ALA A 58 2.10 5.72 0.65
CA ALA A 58 3.17 4.90 0.09
C ALA A 58 3.42 3.65 0.94
N GLY A 59 3.87 2.57 0.31
CA GLY A 59 4.31 1.38 1.01
C GLY A 59 5.70 1.56 1.62
N ALA A 60 5.97 0.82 2.70
CA ALA A 60 7.22 0.96 3.46
C ALA A 60 8.48 0.71 2.62
N GLU A 61 8.44 -0.19 1.62
CA GLU A 61 9.62 -0.47 0.78
C GLU A 61 10.18 0.78 0.11
N SER A 62 9.32 1.56 -0.57
CA SER A 62 9.76 2.77 -1.27
C SER A 62 10.23 3.87 -0.32
N VAL A 63 9.60 3.97 0.86
CA VAL A 63 9.95 4.98 1.88
C VAL A 63 11.28 4.63 2.55
N VAL A 64 11.45 3.37 2.97
CA VAL A 64 12.70 2.90 3.60
C VAL A 64 13.87 3.03 2.63
N ALA A 65 13.72 2.57 1.39
CA ALA A 65 14.77 2.68 0.37
C ALA A 65 15.16 4.13 0.09
N ALA A 66 14.17 5.02 -0.07
CA ALA A 66 14.41 6.43 -0.32
C ALA A 66 15.06 7.12 0.88
N ARG A 67 14.57 6.84 2.10
CA ARG A 67 15.11 7.42 3.34
C ARG A 67 16.53 6.96 3.60
N ALA A 68 16.83 5.68 3.46
CA ALA A 68 18.18 5.13 3.58
C ALA A 68 19.16 5.71 2.54
N SER A 69 18.65 6.16 1.40
CA SER A 69 19.42 6.86 0.36
C SER A 69 19.47 8.39 0.56
N GLY A 70 19.10 8.92 1.73
CA GLY A 70 19.18 10.34 2.09
C GLY A 70 17.93 11.17 1.75
N GLY A 71 16.87 10.59 1.20
CA GLY A 71 15.63 11.29 0.90
C GLY A 71 14.89 11.73 2.17
N ASP A 72 14.30 12.93 2.17
CA ASP A 72 13.47 13.41 3.29
C ASP A 72 12.04 12.91 3.16
N VAL A 73 11.80 11.68 3.60
CA VAL A 73 10.47 11.06 3.67
C VAL A 73 10.40 10.11 4.86
N VAL A 74 9.25 10.08 5.55
CA VAL A 74 8.98 9.20 6.70
C VAL A 74 7.55 8.68 6.70
N LEU A 75 7.35 7.57 7.39
CA LEU A 75 6.04 6.96 7.67
C LEU A 75 5.41 7.63 8.90
N LEU A 76 4.15 8.08 8.79
CA LEU A 76 3.40 8.76 9.86
C LEU A 76 2.29 7.91 10.46
N ALA A 77 1.57 7.17 9.60
CA ALA A 77 0.45 6.33 10.02
C ALA A 77 0.29 5.16 9.05
N CYS A 78 0.23 3.93 9.56
CA CYS A 78 0.09 2.73 8.73
C CYS A 78 -1.21 2.00 9.08
N PRO A 79 -2.30 2.24 8.35
CA PRO A 79 -3.61 1.67 8.67
C PRO A 79 -3.68 0.17 8.39
N VAL A 80 -2.82 -0.36 7.49
CA VAL A 80 -2.78 -1.77 7.09
C VAL A 80 -1.36 -2.30 7.22
N ASN A 81 -1.21 -3.42 7.93
CA ASN A 81 0.07 -4.07 8.19
C ASN A 81 0.31 -5.32 7.32
N ALA A 82 -0.66 -5.73 6.53
CA ALA A 82 -0.57 -6.69 5.44
C ALA A 82 -1.83 -6.58 4.59
N ASP A 83 -1.70 -6.40 3.28
CA ASP A 83 -2.83 -6.48 2.37
C ASP A 83 -3.24 -7.95 2.15
N PRO A 84 -4.52 -8.24 1.87
CA PRO A 84 -4.94 -9.55 1.41
C PRO A 84 -4.50 -9.73 -0.05
N VAL A 85 -3.36 -10.41 -0.23
CA VAL A 85 -2.70 -10.60 -1.52
C VAL A 85 -2.63 -12.08 -1.86
N TYR A 86 -3.05 -12.41 -3.08
CA TYR A 86 -3.09 -13.74 -3.65
C TYR A 86 -2.07 -13.84 -4.78
N LEU A 87 -1.21 -14.87 -4.77
CA LEU A 87 -0.41 -15.23 -5.93
C LEU A 87 -1.30 -16.05 -6.88
N ILE A 88 -1.92 -15.35 -7.83
CA ILE A 88 -2.77 -15.94 -8.85
C ILE A 88 -1.91 -16.37 -10.02
N THR A 89 -2.17 -17.57 -10.52
CA THR A 89 -1.50 -18.09 -11.71
C THR A 89 -2.49 -18.43 -12.82
N ARG A 90 -2.00 -18.55 -14.03
CA ARG A 90 -2.77 -19.09 -15.15
C ARG A 90 -3.18 -20.54 -14.91
N PRO A 91 -4.30 -21.01 -15.50
CA PRO A 91 -4.84 -22.35 -15.24
C PRO A 91 -3.90 -23.52 -15.58
N GLU A 92 -2.97 -23.34 -16.52
CA GLU A 92 -1.98 -24.34 -16.89
C GLU A 92 -0.85 -24.51 -15.86
N ILE A 93 -0.61 -23.53 -15.00
CA ILE A 93 0.38 -23.59 -13.92
C ILE A 93 -0.20 -24.43 -12.77
N LYS A 94 0.40 -25.58 -12.49
CA LYS A 94 -0.07 -26.51 -11.46
C LYS A 94 0.76 -26.49 -10.20
N SER A 95 1.98 -26.01 -10.29
CA SER A 95 2.93 -25.93 -9.17
C SER A 95 3.79 -24.67 -9.26
N ALA A 96 4.48 -24.35 -8.18
CA ALA A 96 5.45 -23.25 -8.17
C ALA A 96 6.60 -23.49 -9.16
N GLN A 97 6.98 -24.75 -9.40
CA GLN A 97 8.08 -25.07 -10.30
C GLN A 97 7.76 -24.71 -11.77
N ASP A 98 6.48 -24.74 -12.15
CA ASP A 98 6.04 -24.37 -13.50
C ASP A 98 6.22 -22.86 -13.79
N LEU A 99 6.46 -22.06 -12.75
CA LEU A 99 6.73 -20.63 -12.89
C LEU A 99 8.19 -20.34 -13.28
N LYS A 100 9.11 -21.29 -13.18
CA LYS A 100 10.51 -21.05 -13.54
C LYS A 100 10.66 -20.69 -15.01
N GLY A 101 11.39 -19.61 -15.28
CA GLY A 101 11.58 -19.06 -16.62
C GLY A 101 10.38 -18.25 -17.15
N GLN A 102 9.26 -18.24 -16.42
CA GLN A 102 8.07 -17.48 -16.80
C GLN A 102 8.17 -15.99 -16.39
N ALA A 103 7.22 -15.17 -16.89
CA ALA A 103 7.11 -13.77 -16.53
C ALA A 103 6.02 -13.53 -15.48
N SER A 104 6.26 -12.54 -14.61
CA SER A 104 5.29 -11.91 -13.75
C SER A 104 5.37 -10.39 -13.90
N ALA A 105 4.48 -9.63 -13.24
CA ALA A 105 4.51 -8.19 -13.33
C ALA A 105 4.24 -7.48 -12.01
N VAL A 106 4.79 -6.26 -11.91
CA VAL A 106 4.59 -5.32 -10.82
C VAL A 106 4.25 -3.94 -11.38
N THR A 107 3.72 -3.07 -10.55
CA THR A 107 3.47 -1.68 -10.99
C THR A 107 4.79 -0.97 -11.28
N ARG A 108 5.73 -1.04 -10.33
CA ARG A 108 7.12 -0.54 -10.46
C ARG A 108 8.04 -1.32 -9.53
N TYR A 109 9.31 -1.38 -9.87
CA TYR A 109 10.34 -1.85 -8.92
C TYR A 109 10.37 -0.94 -7.69
N GLY A 110 10.65 -1.50 -6.51
CA GLY A 110 10.66 -0.77 -5.24
C GLY A 110 9.28 -0.29 -4.78
N SER A 111 8.18 -0.87 -5.30
CA SER A 111 6.81 -0.59 -4.85
C SER A 111 6.22 -1.74 -4.03
N THR A 112 5.10 -1.49 -3.36
CA THR A 112 4.34 -2.50 -2.60
C THR A 112 4.05 -3.77 -3.42
N THR A 113 3.70 -3.64 -4.71
CA THR A 113 3.45 -4.81 -5.57
C THR A 113 4.72 -5.61 -5.84
N HIS A 114 5.88 -4.95 -5.90
CA HIS A 114 7.17 -5.61 -6.05
C HIS A 114 7.53 -6.39 -4.77
N PHE A 115 7.34 -5.78 -3.61
CA PHE A 115 7.55 -6.47 -2.33
C PHE A 115 6.67 -7.72 -2.20
N TYR A 116 5.35 -7.58 -2.43
CA TYR A 116 4.43 -8.71 -2.31
C TYR A 116 4.71 -9.83 -3.30
N LEU A 117 5.06 -9.51 -4.55
CA LEU A 117 5.44 -10.54 -5.51
C LEU A 117 6.67 -11.32 -5.04
N ARG A 118 7.72 -10.64 -4.58
CA ARG A 118 8.91 -11.30 -4.05
C ARG A 118 8.59 -12.15 -2.81
N ALA A 119 7.78 -11.62 -1.89
CA ALA A 119 7.36 -12.36 -0.70
C ALA A 119 6.58 -13.62 -1.07
N ALA A 120 5.64 -13.53 -2.02
CA ALA A 120 4.86 -14.65 -2.50
C ALA A 120 5.71 -15.72 -3.18
N LEU A 121 6.63 -15.32 -4.06
CA LEU A 121 7.55 -16.25 -4.73
C LEU A 121 8.47 -16.96 -3.73
N LYS A 122 9.03 -16.24 -2.76
CA LYS A 122 9.85 -16.83 -1.68
C LYS A 122 9.04 -17.84 -0.86
N HIS A 123 7.79 -17.51 -0.53
CA HIS A 123 6.92 -18.40 0.25
C HIS A 123 6.66 -19.74 -0.45
N VAL A 124 6.56 -19.74 -1.78
CA VAL A 124 6.41 -20.98 -2.58
C VAL A 124 7.73 -21.61 -3.01
N GLY A 125 8.85 -21.17 -2.41
CA GLY A 125 10.19 -21.77 -2.62
C GLY A 125 10.92 -21.35 -3.90
N LEU A 126 10.49 -20.24 -4.53
CA LEU A 126 11.17 -19.67 -5.70
C LEU A 126 12.10 -18.50 -5.31
N ASN A 127 13.17 -18.34 -6.09
CA ASN A 127 14.04 -17.18 -6.03
C ASN A 127 13.49 -16.09 -6.97
N PRO A 128 12.96 -14.97 -6.45
CA PRO A 128 12.36 -13.92 -7.29
C PRO A 128 13.36 -13.22 -8.23
N GLU A 129 14.64 -13.28 -7.90
CA GLU A 129 15.71 -12.62 -8.69
C GLU A 129 16.24 -13.50 -9.84
N LYS A 130 15.93 -14.81 -9.82
CA LYS A 130 16.51 -15.77 -10.75
C LYS A 130 15.47 -16.64 -11.48
N ASP A 131 14.37 -16.98 -10.79
CA ASP A 131 13.45 -18.00 -11.31
C ASP A 131 12.37 -17.40 -12.20
N MET A 132 12.14 -16.07 -12.15
CA MET A 132 11.12 -15.40 -12.98
C MET A 132 11.63 -14.08 -13.57
N THR A 133 11.07 -13.71 -14.72
CA THR A 133 11.21 -12.35 -15.27
C THR A 133 10.14 -11.45 -14.68
N ILE A 134 10.51 -10.33 -14.05
CA ILE A 134 9.57 -9.37 -13.48
C ILE A 134 9.46 -8.16 -14.41
N LEU A 135 8.25 -7.87 -14.88
CA LEU A 135 7.96 -6.75 -15.78
C LEU A 135 7.34 -5.57 -15.03
N GLN A 136 7.63 -4.33 -15.45
CA GLN A 136 6.95 -3.14 -14.92
C GLN A 136 5.79 -2.75 -15.85
N MET A 137 4.56 -2.68 -15.31
CA MET A 137 3.37 -2.38 -16.10
C MET A 137 2.62 -1.12 -15.66
N GLY A 138 3.12 -0.42 -14.65
CA GLY A 138 2.63 0.90 -14.23
C GLY A 138 1.47 0.87 -13.25
N ALA A 139 0.39 0.09 -13.48
CA ALA A 139 -0.74 0.02 -12.56
C ALA A 139 -1.39 -1.37 -12.52
N GLY A 140 -2.29 -1.60 -11.53
CA GLY A 140 -2.94 -2.89 -11.31
C GLY A 140 -3.80 -3.37 -12.49
N PRO A 141 -4.62 -2.53 -13.14
CA PRO A 141 -5.43 -2.95 -14.29
C PRO A 141 -4.61 -3.55 -15.43
N GLU A 142 -3.43 -3.01 -15.72
CA GLU A 142 -2.55 -3.51 -16.77
C GLU A 142 -1.99 -4.89 -16.42
N ILE A 143 -1.67 -5.13 -15.14
CA ILE A 143 -1.23 -6.45 -14.64
C ILE A 143 -2.36 -7.47 -14.79
N VAL A 144 -3.60 -7.11 -14.44
CA VAL A 144 -4.78 -7.96 -14.60
C VAL A 144 -4.97 -8.35 -16.07
N ILE A 145 -4.90 -7.39 -16.98
CA ILE A 145 -5.03 -7.66 -18.44
C ILE A 145 -3.90 -8.54 -18.93
N ALA A 146 -2.67 -8.29 -18.49
CA ALA A 146 -1.51 -9.10 -18.91
C ALA A 146 -1.62 -10.55 -18.45
N LEU A 147 -2.09 -10.79 -17.21
CA LEU A 147 -2.33 -12.12 -16.68
C LEU A 147 -3.45 -12.83 -17.45
N ASP A 148 -4.55 -12.13 -17.69
CA ASP A 148 -5.72 -12.69 -18.41
C ASP A 148 -5.37 -13.08 -19.86
N ARG A 149 -4.54 -12.28 -20.51
CA ARG A 149 -4.10 -12.52 -21.90
C ARG A 149 -2.88 -13.44 -22.04
N GLY A 150 -2.31 -13.91 -20.94
CA GLY A 150 -1.16 -14.81 -20.95
C GLY A 150 0.17 -14.15 -21.29
N VAL A 151 0.27 -12.83 -21.17
CA VAL A 151 1.55 -12.10 -21.27
C VAL A 151 2.44 -12.41 -20.07
N ILE A 152 1.83 -12.67 -18.91
CA ILE A 152 2.49 -13.12 -17.69
C ILE A 152 1.81 -14.39 -17.17
N ALA A 153 2.57 -15.24 -16.48
CA ALA A 153 2.10 -16.52 -15.96
C ALA A 153 1.50 -16.40 -14.54
N ALA A 154 1.91 -15.41 -13.76
CA ALA A 154 1.47 -15.19 -12.39
C ALA A 154 1.47 -13.72 -12.02
N ALA A 155 0.66 -13.35 -11.02
CA ALA A 155 0.68 -12.02 -10.42
C ALA A 155 0.26 -12.06 -8.94
N ALA A 156 0.91 -11.23 -8.11
CA ALA A 156 0.51 -10.98 -6.73
C ALA A 156 -0.56 -9.86 -6.72
N LEU A 157 -1.81 -10.24 -6.48
CA LEU A 157 -2.98 -9.39 -6.64
C LEU A 157 -3.73 -9.19 -5.31
N THR A 158 -4.09 -7.95 -4.98
CA THR A 158 -5.01 -7.67 -3.86
C THR A 158 -6.43 -8.13 -4.21
N THR A 159 -7.30 -8.27 -3.18
CA THR A 159 -8.67 -8.81 -3.29
C THR A 159 -9.42 -8.30 -4.52
N ARG A 160 -9.48 -6.97 -4.74
CA ARG A 160 -10.19 -6.40 -5.88
C ARG A 160 -9.74 -6.96 -7.23
N TYR A 161 -8.43 -7.05 -7.43
CA TYR A 161 -7.84 -7.52 -8.69
C TYR A 161 -7.81 -9.04 -8.80
N ALA A 162 -7.79 -9.75 -7.68
CA ALA A 162 -7.84 -11.21 -7.62
C ALA A 162 -9.25 -11.77 -7.90
N MET A 163 -10.32 -11.08 -7.43
CA MET A 163 -11.71 -11.57 -7.50
C MET A 163 -12.16 -12.05 -8.89
N PRO A 164 -11.87 -11.38 -10.02
CA PRO A 164 -12.25 -11.89 -11.35
C PRO A 164 -11.66 -13.25 -11.66
N PHE A 165 -10.46 -13.54 -11.21
CA PHE A 165 -9.76 -14.82 -11.43
C PHE A 165 -10.26 -15.87 -10.43
N LEU A 166 -10.45 -15.52 -9.15
CA LEU A 166 -10.99 -16.41 -8.13
C LEU A 166 -12.39 -16.93 -8.51
N ARG A 167 -13.26 -16.05 -9.04
CA ARG A 167 -14.61 -16.44 -9.54
C ARG A 167 -14.54 -17.42 -10.72
N ARG A 168 -13.46 -17.41 -11.50
CA ARG A 168 -13.21 -18.33 -12.61
C ARG A 168 -12.48 -19.62 -12.20
N GLY A 169 -12.17 -19.77 -10.90
CA GLY A 169 -11.47 -20.92 -10.36
C GLY A 169 -9.99 -20.99 -10.75
N TRP A 170 -9.34 -19.86 -11.02
CA TRP A 170 -7.91 -19.84 -11.30
C TRP A 170 -7.08 -20.25 -10.08
N PRO A 171 -5.95 -20.95 -10.27
CA PRO A 171 -5.13 -21.41 -9.15
C PRO A 171 -4.57 -20.26 -8.31
N VAL A 172 -4.56 -20.47 -7.00
CA VAL A 172 -3.91 -19.62 -6.01
C VAL A 172 -2.77 -20.42 -5.40
N LEU A 173 -1.52 -20.06 -5.69
CA LEU A 173 -0.37 -20.75 -5.11
C LEU A 173 -0.11 -20.35 -3.66
N VAL A 174 -0.43 -19.10 -3.29
CA VAL A 174 -0.38 -18.64 -1.91
C VAL A 174 -1.35 -17.48 -1.69
N ASP A 175 -1.98 -17.48 -0.53
CA ASP A 175 -2.68 -16.34 0.06
C ASP A 175 -1.81 -15.78 1.18
N LEU A 176 -1.19 -14.64 0.96
CA LEU A 176 -0.28 -14.00 1.93
C LEU A 176 -1.01 -13.51 3.18
N SER A 177 -2.33 -13.35 3.17
CA SER A 177 -3.11 -13.00 4.38
C SER A 177 -3.12 -14.13 5.42
N ASN A 178 -2.81 -15.36 5.00
CA ASN A 178 -2.69 -16.54 5.87
C ASN A 178 -1.24 -16.79 6.33
N THR A 179 -0.37 -15.80 6.23
CA THR A 179 1.03 -15.87 6.64
C THR A 179 1.32 -14.85 7.73
N ASP A 180 2.46 -15.00 8.42
CA ASP A 180 2.94 -14.04 9.43
C ASP A 180 3.58 -12.79 8.83
N LEU A 181 3.33 -12.49 7.56
CA LEU A 181 3.89 -11.35 6.87
C LEU A 181 3.37 -10.05 7.49
N VAL A 182 4.27 -9.23 8.00
CA VAL A 182 3.99 -7.84 8.41
C VAL A 182 4.67 -6.91 7.42
N TYR A 183 3.86 -6.19 6.66
CA TYR A 183 4.31 -5.19 5.70
C TYR A 183 3.42 -3.96 5.76
N PRO A 184 3.92 -2.81 6.23
CA PRO A 184 3.15 -1.56 6.24
C PRO A 184 2.87 -1.09 4.82
N SER A 185 1.62 -1.20 4.39
CA SER A 185 1.20 -0.79 3.05
C SER A 185 0.38 0.50 3.09
N SER A 186 0.51 1.32 2.04
CA SER A 186 -0.23 2.58 1.87
C SER A 186 -0.24 3.48 3.12
N CYS A 187 0.89 3.52 3.83
CA CYS A 187 1.05 4.37 5.00
C CYS A 187 0.97 5.84 4.62
N VAL A 188 0.37 6.65 5.47
CA VAL A 188 0.51 8.10 5.38
C VAL A 188 1.97 8.45 5.51
N THR A 189 2.51 9.17 4.53
CA THR A 189 3.91 9.63 4.49
C THR A 189 3.98 11.12 4.27
N SER A 190 5.06 11.73 4.73
CA SER A 190 5.38 13.15 4.49
C SER A 190 6.89 13.36 4.62
N SER A 191 7.39 14.53 4.28
CA SER A 191 8.78 14.92 4.63
C SER A 191 8.86 15.41 6.07
N ARG A 192 9.98 15.16 6.75
CA ARG A 192 10.22 15.75 8.09
C ARG A 192 10.26 17.28 8.05
N ALA A 193 10.77 17.84 6.96
CA ALA A 193 10.75 19.28 6.76
C ALA A 193 9.32 19.83 6.81
N PHE A 194 8.37 19.21 6.08
CA PHE A 194 6.96 19.62 6.08
C PHE A 194 6.32 19.44 7.46
N ILE A 195 6.52 18.30 8.13
CA ILE A 195 5.97 18.02 9.46
C ILE A 195 6.40 19.08 10.46
N ARG A 196 7.68 19.50 10.43
CA ARG A 196 8.21 20.55 11.31
C ARG A 196 7.70 21.95 10.98
N ALA A 197 7.59 22.26 9.70
CA ALA A 197 7.11 23.57 9.24
C ALA A 197 5.60 23.75 9.43
N GLU A 198 4.84 22.67 9.33
CA GLU A 198 3.37 22.67 9.33
C GLU A 198 2.79 21.70 10.37
N PRO A 199 3.13 21.83 11.67
CA PRO A 199 2.73 20.87 12.70
C PRO A 199 1.20 20.84 12.91
N THR A 200 0.53 21.98 12.85
CA THR A 200 -0.94 22.08 12.94
C THR A 200 -1.62 21.41 11.75
N THR A 201 -1.15 21.69 10.53
CA THR A 201 -1.67 21.04 9.30
C THR A 201 -1.50 19.53 9.37
N THR A 202 -0.36 19.05 9.85
CA THR A 202 -0.07 17.62 10.02
C THR A 202 -1.02 16.97 11.04
N HIS A 203 -1.25 17.65 12.16
CA HIS A 203 -2.16 17.19 13.21
C HIS A 203 -3.61 17.10 12.70
N GLU A 204 -4.13 18.16 12.09
CA GLU A 204 -5.50 18.19 11.56
C GLU A 204 -5.72 17.18 10.44
N PHE A 205 -4.71 16.96 9.59
CA PHE A 205 -4.74 15.93 8.57
C PHE A 205 -4.87 14.53 9.20
N LEU A 206 -4.02 14.19 10.16
CA LEU A 206 -4.04 12.87 10.82
C LEU A 206 -5.33 12.66 11.61
N ARG A 207 -5.88 13.72 12.26
CA ARG A 207 -7.17 13.66 12.97
C ARG A 207 -8.31 13.30 12.03
N ALA A 208 -8.42 14.00 10.89
CA ALA A 208 -9.43 13.71 9.88
C ALA A 208 -9.23 12.30 9.25
N TYR A 209 -7.98 11.89 9.01
CA TYR A 209 -7.66 10.57 8.48
C TYR A 209 -8.08 9.44 9.43
N VAL A 210 -7.77 9.55 10.72
CA VAL A 210 -8.20 8.58 11.75
C VAL A 210 -9.72 8.53 11.87
N ALA A 211 -10.40 9.70 11.83
CA ALA A 211 -11.86 9.76 11.80
C ALA A 211 -12.45 9.03 10.58
N GLY A 212 -11.79 9.11 9.42
CA GLY A 212 -12.14 8.34 8.22
C GLY A 212 -12.06 6.83 8.44
N ILE A 213 -11.04 6.34 9.16
CA ILE A 213 -10.93 4.93 9.53
C ILE A 213 -12.10 4.50 10.42
N HIS A 214 -12.45 5.31 11.43
CA HIS A 214 -13.60 5.03 12.30
C HIS A 214 -14.90 5.00 11.51
N LEU A 215 -15.08 5.92 10.56
CA LEU A 215 -16.28 5.98 9.72
C LEU A 215 -16.41 4.72 8.85
N ILE A 216 -15.32 4.20 8.29
CA ILE A 216 -15.33 2.94 7.53
C ILE A 216 -15.87 1.80 8.40
N LYS A 217 -15.38 1.68 9.63
CA LYS A 217 -15.78 0.58 10.54
C LYS A 217 -17.24 0.68 10.99
N ASN A 218 -17.76 1.89 11.12
CA ASN A 218 -19.11 2.14 11.62
C ASN A 218 -20.16 2.27 10.50
N ASN A 219 -19.75 2.46 9.25
CA ASN A 219 -20.65 2.64 8.12
C ASN A 219 -20.06 2.07 6.82
N LEU A 220 -20.17 0.74 6.67
CA LEU A 220 -19.68 0.03 5.48
C LEU A 220 -20.36 0.51 4.20
N ALA A 221 -21.66 0.83 4.24
CA ALA A 221 -22.39 1.30 3.05
C ALA A 221 -21.82 2.62 2.52
N PHE A 222 -21.44 3.55 3.40
CA PHE A 222 -20.76 4.78 3.00
C PHE A 222 -19.37 4.50 2.42
N ALA A 223 -18.63 3.58 3.06
CA ALA A 223 -17.31 3.17 2.59
C ALA A 223 -17.37 2.49 1.20
N GLU A 224 -18.37 1.64 0.95
CA GLU A 224 -18.64 1.02 -0.35
C GLU A 224 -18.91 2.07 -1.45
N LYS A 225 -19.75 3.08 -1.14
CA LYS A 225 -20.02 4.18 -2.06
C LYS A 225 -18.75 4.96 -2.42
N SER A 226 -17.94 5.30 -1.42
CA SER A 226 -16.65 5.98 -1.63
C SER A 226 -15.69 5.12 -2.44
N PHE A 227 -15.57 3.83 -2.10
CA PHE A 227 -14.73 2.89 -2.84
C PHE A 227 -15.13 2.81 -4.31
N SER A 228 -16.41 2.56 -4.60
CA SER A 228 -16.95 2.46 -5.96
C SER A 228 -16.66 3.72 -6.78
N LYS A 229 -16.86 4.90 -6.18
CA LYS A 229 -16.58 6.21 -6.80
C LYS A 229 -15.09 6.36 -7.17
N TRP A 230 -14.19 6.19 -6.20
CA TRP A 230 -12.77 6.48 -6.39
C TRP A 230 -12.04 5.42 -7.20
N MET A 231 -12.44 4.15 -7.05
CA MET A 231 -11.88 3.04 -7.82
C MET A 231 -12.57 2.83 -9.16
N ARG A 232 -13.67 3.57 -9.45
CA ARG A 232 -14.53 3.37 -10.62
C ARG A 232 -14.99 1.93 -10.74
N GLU A 233 -15.27 1.28 -9.60
CA GLU A 233 -15.71 -0.10 -9.54
C GLU A 233 -17.22 -0.17 -9.73
N LYS A 234 -17.68 -0.97 -10.70
CA LYS A 234 -19.09 -1.14 -11.03
C LYS A 234 -19.70 -2.44 -10.48
N ASP A 235 -18.85 -3.42 -10.16
CA ASP A 235 -19.31 -4.70 -9.59
C ASP A 235 -19.55 -4.53 -8.09
N ALA A 236 -20.82 -4.57 -7.68
CA ALA A 236 -21.22 -4.42 -6.29
C ALA A 236 -20.66 -5.55 -5.40
N GLY A 237 -20.51 -6.77 -5.94
CA GLY A 237 -19.95 -7.91 -5.19
C GLY A 237 -18.45 -7.74 -4.95
N ILE A 238 -17.68 -7.23 -5.92
CA ILE A 238 -16.26 -6.89 -5.75
C ILE A 238 -16.13 -5.74 -4.75
N THR A 239 -16.95 -4.69 -4.88
CA THR A 239 -16.98 -3.55 -3.95
C THR A 239 -17.19 -4.04 -2.52
N LYS A 240 -18.28 -4.74 -2.27
CA LYS A 240 -18.65 -5.24 -0.93
C LYS A 240 -17.53 -6.10 -0.34
N LYS A 241 -17.11 -7.16 -1.06
CA LYS A 241 -16.06 -8.07 -0.57
C LYS A 241 -14.75 -7.36 -0.27
N THR A 242 -14.36 -6.40 -1.13
CA THR A 242 -13.12 -5.64 -0.93
C THR A 242 -13.22 -4.74 0.30
N VAL A 243 -14.30 -3.97 0.42
CA VAL A 243 -14.50 -3.05 1.55
C VAL A 243 -14.59 -3.80 2.88
N GLU A 244 -15.35 -4.90 2.95
CA GLU A 244 -15.42 -5.76 4.14
C GLU A 244 -14.03 -6.28 4.55
N SER A 245 -13.26 -6.83 3.59
CA SER A 245 -11.90 -7.33 3.86
C SER A 245 -11.01 -6.25 4.45
N TYR A 246 -10.99 -5.06 3.86
CA TYR A 246 -10.13 -3.96 4.32
C TYR A 246 -10.62 -3.31 5.61
N ALA A 247 -11.94 -3.22 5.85
CA ALA A 247 -12.50 -2.69 7.08
C ALA A 247 -12.02 -3.44 8.33
N HIS A 248 -11.83 -4.76 8.23
CA HIS A 248 -11.26 -5.58 9.32
C HIS A 248 -9.77 -5.27 9.54
N LEU A 249 -9.02 -5.01 8.46
CA LEU A 249 -7.56 -4.79 8.51
C LEU A 249 -7.20 -3.41 9.05
N PHE A 250 -8.03 -2.38 8.78
CA PHE A 250 -7.73 -1.02 9.21
C PHE A 250 -7.61 -0.90 10.72
N LYS A 251 -6.44 -0.46 11.18
CA LYS A 251 -6.16 -0.20 12.59
C LYS A 251 -6.74 1.15 13.01
N THR A 252 -7.48 1.19 14.12
CA THR A 252 -8.02 2.45 14.69
C THR A 252 -6.93 3.31 15.34
N ALA A 253 -5.84 2.70 15.76
CA ALA A 253 -4.60 3.37 16.15
C ALA A 253 -3.51 2.95 15.14
N PRO A 254 -3.41 3.62 13.97
CA PRO A 254 -2.58 3.19 12.86
C PRO A 254 -1.10 3.56 13.04
N LEU A 255 -0.50 3.25 14.19
CA LEU A 255 0.92 3.45 14.43
C LEU A 255 1.77 2.64 13.45
N VAL A 256 2.93 3.20 13.11
CA VAL A 256 3.89 2.53 12.22
C VAL A 256 4.53 1.36 12.98
N PRO A 257 4.39 0.10 12.49
CA PRO A 257 4.93 -1.07 13.17
C PRO A 257 6.43 -1.24 12.90
N ASP A 258 7.23 -1.28 13.96
CA ASP A 258 8.69 -1.47 13.86
C ASP A 258 9.05 -2.79 13.16
N LYS A 259 8.36 -3.90 13.51
CA LYS A 259 8.55 -5.19 12.84
C LYS A 259 8.33 -5.12 11.32
N GLY A 260 7.39 -4.31 10.87
CA GLY A 260 7.13 -4.14 9.44
C GLY A 260 8.27 -3.39 8.73
N ILE A 261 8.85 -2.37 9.36
CA ILE A 261 10.05 -1.68 8.85
C ILE A 261 11.23 -2.65 8.82
N GLU A 262 11.45 -3.40 9.87
CA GLU A 262 12.49 -4.42 9.98
C GLU A 262 12.42 -5.45 8.85
N ASN A 263 11.22 -6.00 8.58
CA ASN A 263 11.02 -6.96 7.48
C ASN A 263 11.42 -6.35 6.13
N VAL A 264 11.09 -5.08 5.91
CA VAL A 264 11.47 -4.35 4.69
C VAL A 264 12.98 -4.13 4.61
N ILE A 265 13.63 -3.72 5.71
CA ILE A 265 15.10 -3.53 5.77
C ILE A 265 15.80 -4.85 5.44
N GLN A 266 15.39 -5.96 6.09
CA GLN A 266 15.97 -7.29 5.86
C GLN A 266 15.81 -7.77 4.42
N ASP A 267 14.71 -7.41 3.76
CA ASP A 267 14.51 -7.73 2.35
C ASP A 267 15.38 -6.86 1.45
N LEU A 268 15.44 -5.55 1.70
CA LEU A 268 16.25 -4.60 0.93
C LEU A 268 17.75 -4.87 1.03
N VAL A 269 18.26 -5.26 2.19
CA VAL A 269 19.69 -5.57 2.41
C VAL A 269 20.21 -6.66 1.46
N LYS A 270 19.35 -7.55 0.96
CA LYS A 270 19.74 -8.59 -0.01
C LYS A 270 20.18 -8.00 -1.35
N ALA A 271 19.53 -6.90 -1.78
CA ALA A 271 19.85 -6.18 -3.00
C ALA A 271 20.76 -4.95 -2.75
N ARG A 272 20.74 -4.42 -1.53
CA ARG A 272 21.45 -3.21 -1.10
C ARG A 272 22.18 -3.48 0.22
N PRO A 273 23.36 -4.16 0.19
CA PRO A 273 24.12 -4.48 1.39
C PRO A 273 24.55 -3.26 2.23
N ASP A 274 24.62 -2.09 1.62
CA ASP A 274 24.85 -0.79 2.27
C ASP A 274 23.77 -0.42 3.30
N PHE A 275 22.57 -0.99 3.23
CA PHE A 275 21.49 -0.74 4.19
C PHE A 275 21.60 -1.59 5.49
N LYS A 276 22.64 -2.41 5.63
CA LYS A 276 22.86 -3.25 6.84
C LYS A 276 22.92 -2.44 8.14
N GLU A 277 23.39 -1.19 8.08
CA GLU A 277 23.46 -0.30 9.24
C GLU A 277 22.09 -0.02 9.89
N TYR A 278 20.99 -0.17 9.13
CA TYR A 278 19.63 0.05 9.62
C TYR A 278 18.97 -1.18 10.25
N ILE A 279 19.61 -2.36 10.23
CA ILE A 279 19.07 -3.57 10.88
C ILE A 279 18.94 -3.30 12.38
N GLY A 280 17.74 -3.51 12.94
CA GLY A 280 17.43 -3.23 14.36
C GLY A 280 17.23 -1.75 14.67
N TRP A 281 17.19 -0.87 13.66
CA TRP A 281 17.01 0.58 13.86
C TRP A 281 15.89 1.17 12.99
N PRO A 282 14.61 0.96 13.33
CA PRO A 282 13.45 1.44 12.56
C PRO A 282 13.17 2.95 12.71
N GLU A 283 13.71 3.62 13.73
CA GLU A 283 13.42 5.03 14.06
C GLU A 283 13.65 6.02 12.91
N PRO A 284 14.70 5.90 12.08
CA PRO A 284 14.93 6.83 10.97
C PRO A 284 13.78 6.88 9.96
N PHE A 285 12.95 5.85 9.89
CA PHE A 285 11.95 5.66 8.84
C PHE A 285 10.54 6.07 9.26
N ARG A 286 10.31 6.36 10.54
CA ARG A 286 8.99 6.71 11.07
C ARG A 286 8.96 7.99 11.88
N GLU A 287 7.77 8.56 12.04
CA GLU A 287 7.48 9.71 12.88
C GLU A 287 6.11 9.53 13.55
N ASN A 288 6.08 8.76 14.64
CA ASN A 288 4.83 8.44 15.36
C ASN A 288 4.31 9.59 16.24
N GLY A 289 5.13 10.58 16.57
CA GLY A 289 4.81 11.67 17.51
C GLY A 289 3.52 12.43 17.16
N PRO A 290 3.33 12.92 15.92
CA PRO A 290 2.11 13.61 15.53
C PRO A 290 0.85 12.75 15.69
N LEU A 291 0.90 11.48 15.28
CA LEU A 291 -0.24 10.57 15.43
C LEU A 291 -0.57 10.25 16.89
N GLN A 292 0.46 10.05 17.73
CA GLN A 292 0.26 9.81 19.16
C GLN A 292 -0.46 10.97 19.86
N LYS A 293 -0.22 12.22 19.44
CA LYS A 293 -0.96 13.39 19.95
C LYS A 293 -2.44 13.29 19.60
N VAL A 294 -2.76 13.00 18.32
CA VAL A 294 -4.15 12.81 17.87
C VAL A 294 -4.87 11.70 18.62
N LEU A 295 -4.20 10.58 18.88
CA LEU A 295 -4.80 9.45 19.57
C LEU A 295 -5.08 9.70 21.06
N LYS A 296 -4.43 10.69 21.68
CA LYS A 296 -4.65 11.09 23.08
C LYS A 296 -5.84 12.05 23.25
N GLU A 297 -6.36 12.63 22.18
CA GLU A 297 -7.48 13.60 22.21
C GLU A 297 -8.86 12.93 22.26
N LYS A 298 -8.94 11.63 22.49
CA LYS A 298 -10.19 10.85 22.57
C LYS A 298 -10.79 10.87 23.96
#